data_e24532dfceca3397787d2273fe97e98d
#
_entry.id   e24532dfceca3397787d2273fe97e98d
#
_cell.length_a   1.000
_cell.length_b   1.000
_cell.length_c   1.000
_cell.angle_alpha   90.00
_cell.angle_beta   90.00
_cell.angle_gamma   90.00
#
_symmetry.space_group_name_H-M   'P 1'
#
loop_
_entity.id
_entity.type
_entity.pdbx_description
1 polymer ?
#
loop_
_entity_poly.entity_id
_entity_poly.type
_entity_poly.pdbx_seq_one_letter_code
_entity_poly.pdbx_strand_id
1 'polypeptide(L)'
;MRSIVVMMALFFVVGCGERTPKGENVELDKVPEPVMKSAKEKLPGVTFEQAWKTPNGNFEVRGKAKNGKVRDIQVKPDGTVVEVD
;
A
#
# COMPACT_ATOMS: atom_id res chain seq x y z
N MET A 1 -8.94 -25.52 -38.80
CA MET A 1 -8.89 -25.32 -38.46
C MET A 1 -8.50 -24.73 -37.57
N ARG A 2 -8.48 -24.65 -37.50
CA ARG A 2 -8.30 -24.23 -36.82
C ARG A 2 -8.08 -23.53 -35.93
N SER A 3 -8.15 -23.34 -35.64
CA SER A 3 -8.13 -22.78 -34.94
C SER A 3 -7.75 -22.13 -34.03
N ILE A 4 -7.77 -22.18 -33.87
CA ILE A 4 -7.56 -21.77 -33.18
C ILE A 4 -7.33 -21.10 -32.26
N VAL A 5 -7.44 -21.05 -32.14
CA VAL A 5 -7.37 -20.58 -31.39
C VAL A 5 -7.06 -19.98 -30.44
N VAL A 6 -7.16 -20.01 -30.25
CA VAL A 6 -7.01 -19.60 -29.46
C VAL A 6 -6.61 -18.96 -28.55
N MET A 7 -6.62 -18.97 -28.36
CA MET A 7 -6.43 -18.54 -27.64
C MET A 7 -6.08 -17.89 -26.71
N MET A 8 -6.19 -17.83 -26.50
CA MET A 8 -6.02 -17.34 -25.78
C MET A 8 -5.74 -16.75 -24.87
N ALA A 9 -5.91 -16.83 -24.72
CA ALA A 9 -5.76 -16.34 -23.97
C ALA A 9 -5.42 -15.89 -23.06
N LEU A 10 -5.45 -15.96 -22.87
CA LEU A 10 -5.25 -15.67 -22.08
C LEU A 10 -4.78 -15.05 -21.20
N PHE A 11 -4.90 -14.98 -21.13
CA PHE A 11 -4.55 -14.52 -20.38
C PHE A 11 -4.33 -14.03 -19.44
N PHE A 12 -4.53 -14.10 -19.44
CA PHE A 12 -4.43 -13.80 -18.70
C PHE A 12 -4.12 -13.38 -17.80
N VAL A 13 -4.34 -13.46 -17.80
CA VAL A 13 -4.14 -13.29 -17.14
C VAL A 13 -3.75 -12.74 -16.28
N VAL A 14 -4.01 -12.76 -16.24
CA VAL A 14 -3.70 -12.41 -15.66
C VAL A 14 -3.46 -11.83 -14.75
N GLY A 15 -3.61 -11.74 -14.55
CA GLY A 15 -3.52 -11.40 -13.90
C GLY A 15 -3.35 -10.99 -13.07
N CYS A 16 -3.48 -11.09 -12.82
CA CYS A 16 -3.40 -10.78 -12.10
C CYS A 16 -3.19 -10.29 -11.26
N GLY A 17 -3.23 -10.15 -10.87
CA GLY A 17 -3.13 -9.82 -10.10
C GLY A 17 -2.78 -9.39 -9.31
N GLU A 18 -2.88 -9.24 -8.90
CA GLU A 18 -2.58 -8.80 -8.19
C GLU A 18 -2.63 -8.20 -7.12
N ARG A 19 -2.62 -8.22 -6.39
CA ARG A 19 -2.60 -7.74 -5.45
C ARG A 19 -2.58 -6.51 -5.41
N THR A 20 -3.25 -6.03 -5.52
CA THR A 20 -3.24 -4.84 -5.68
C THR A 20 -3.49 -4.05 -4.64
N PRO A 21 -3.20 -2.96 -4.61
CA PRO A 21 -3.38 -2.11 -3.56
C PRO A 21 -4.70 -1.81 -3.38
N LYS A 22 -5.06 -1.48 -2.33
CA LYS A 22 -6.26 -1.24 -2.13
C LYS A 22 -6.39 0.18 -2.23
N GLY A 23 -6.63 0.99 -3.04
CA GLY A 23 -6.90 2.40 -3.07
C GLY A 23 -5.91 3.14 -3.90
N GLU A 24 -5.81 4.45 -3.72
CA GLU A 24 -5.01 5.28 -4.58
C GLU A 24 -3.65 5.54 -4.00
N ASN A 25 -2.62 5.53 -4.82
CA ASN A 25 -1.30 5.91 -4.35
C ASN A 25 -1.28 7.38 -3.98
N VAL A 26 -0.57 7.70 -2.94
CA VAL A 26 -0.44 9.07 -2.44
C VAL A 26 1.04 9.32 -2.24
N GLU A 27 1.51 10.47 -2.68
CA GLU A 27 2.90 10.83 -2.45
C GLU A 27 3.10 11.10 -0.97
N LEU A 28 4.24 10.74 -0.44
CA LEU A 28 4.49 10.88 1.00
C LEU A 28 4.29 12.31 1.49
N ASP A 29 4.67 13.29 0.68
CA ASP A 29 4.53 14.67 1.10
C ASP A 29 3.10 15.17 1.00
N LYS A 30 2.19 14.35 0.47
CA LYS A 30 0.78 14.69 0.41
C LYS A 30 -0.02 13.96 1.48
N VAL A 31 0.63 13.10 2.26
CA VAL A 31 -0.04 12.41 3.35
C VAL A 31 -0.27 13.43 4.46
N PRO A 32 -1.45 13.45 5.07
CA PRO A 32 -1.71 14.39 6.16
C PRO A 32 -0.68 14.28 7.27
N GLU A 33 -0.30 15.40 7.81
CA GLU A 33 0.70 15.43 8.85
C GLU A 33 0.39 14.55 10.05
N PRO A 34 -0.85 14.52 10.55
CA PRO A 34 -1.15 13.63 11.68
C PRO A 34 -0.90 12.17 11.36
N VAL A 35 -1.10 11.77 10.11
CA VAL A 35 -0.86 10.39 9.70
C VAL A 35 0.62 10.07 9.75
N MET A 36 1.45 10.92 9.16
CA MET A 36 2.89 10.69 9.16
C MET A 36 3.46 10.74 10.57
N LYS A 37 2.94 11.63 11.39
CA LYS A 37 3.39 11.74 12.75
C LYS A 37 3.12 10.45 13.51
N SER A 38 1.91 9.92 13.39
CA SER A 38 1.56 8.68 14.06
C SER A 38 2.40 7.52 13.53
N ALA A 39 2.62 7.48 12.22
CA ALA A 39 3.41 6.42 11.63
C ALA A 39 4.83 6.42 12.18
N LYS A 40 5.41 7.60 12.29
CA LYS A 40 6.78 7.71 12.80
C LYS A 40 6.87 7.37 14.28
N GLU A 41 5.83 7.70 15.02
CA GLU A 41 5.80 7.39 16.44
C GLU A 41 5.66 5.90 16.69
N LYS A 42 4.85 5.23 15.88
CA LYS A 42 4.61 3.81 16.10
C LYS A 42 5.69 2.94 15.50
N LEU A 43 6.34 3.40 14.47
CA LEU A 43 7.38 2.65 13.80
C LEU A 43 8.66 3.48 13.72
N PRO A 44 9.28 3.74 14.88
CA PRO A 44 10.49 4.55 14.87
C PRO A 44 11.60 3.79 14.15
N GLY A 45 12.41 4.49 13.39
CA GLY A 45 13.50 3.87 12.67
C GLY A 45 13.12 3.30 11.33
N VAL A 46 11.84 3.37 10.96
CA VAL A 46 11.40 2.92 9.64
C VAL A 46 11.51 4.08 8.67
N THR A 47 12.05 3.81 7.49
CA THR A 47 12.10 4.81 6.43
C THR A 47 10.90 4.55 5.54
N PHE A 48 9.94 5.47 5.56
CA PHE A 48 8.72 5.29 4.80
C PHE A 48 8.97 5.63 3.34
N GLU A 49 8.44 4.80 2.45
CA GLU A 49 8.70 4.91 1.02
C GLU A 49 7.45 5.02 0.18
N GLN A 50 6.35 4.52 0.68
CA GLN A 50 5.11 4.50 -0.10
C GLN A 50 3.93 4.79 0.80
N ALA A 51 2.90 5.35 0.21
CA ALA A 51 1.65 5.57 0.92
C ALA A 51 0.51 5.44 -0.06
N TRP A 52 -0.66 5.06 0.45
CA TRP A 52 -1.86 5.07 -0.38
C TRP A 52 -3.07 5.24 0.51
N LYS A 53 -4.16 5.66 -0.11
CA LYS A 53 -5.42 5.87 0.58
C LYS A 53 -6.27 4.64 0.38
N THR A 54 -6.76 4.08 1.47
CA THR A 54 -7.56 2.87 1.39
C THR A 54 -8.99 3.22 1.00
N PRO A 55 -9.77 2.23 0.51
CA PRO A 55 -11.14 2.50 0.11
C PRO A 55 -12.01 3.04 1.23
N ASN A 56 -11.71 2.71 2.48
CA ASN A 56 -12.51 3.22 3.58
C ASN A 56 -11.99 4.56 4.12
N GLY A 57 -11.10 5.21 3.37
CA GLY A 57 -10.68 6.56 3.72
C GLY A 57 -9.50 6.68 4.65
N ASN A 58 -8.88 5.58 5.00
CA ASN A 58 -7.69 5.63 5.84
C ASN A 58 -6.44 5.75 4.96
N PHE A 59 -5.30 5.91 5.59
CA PHE A 59 -4.04 5.95 4.88
C PHE A 59 -3.19 4.77 5.32
N GLU A 60 -2.52 4.17 4.38
CA GLU A 60 -1.57 3.12 4.70
C GLU A 60 -0.20 3.58 4.25
N VAL A 61 0.79 3.45 5.13
CA VAL A 61 2.14 3.91 4.85
C VAL A 61 3.06 2.72 5.02
N ARG A 62 3.95 2.55 4.08
CA ARG A 62 4.87 1.42 4.06
C ARG A 62 6.29 1.88 3.97
N GLY A 63 7.18 1.20 4.67
CA GLY A 63 8.58 1.50 4.61
C GLY A 63 9.42 0.33 5.05
N LYS A 64 10.69 0.57 5.24
CA LYS A 64 11.62 -0.46 5.67
C LYS A 64 12.31 -0.08 6.95
N ALA A 65 12.41 -1.06 7.83
CA ALA A 65 13.15 -0.87 9.06
C ALA A 65 14.64 -0.99 8.76
N LYS A 66 15.45 -0.71 9.76
CA LYS A 66 16.90 -0.75 9.59
C LYS A 66 17.41 -2.13 9.20
N ASN A 67 16.71 -3.17 9.62
CA ASN A 67 17.11 -4.51 9.26
C ASN A 67 16.56 -4.94 7.90
N GLY A 68 15.95 -4.01 7.16
CA GLY A 68 15.42 -4.31 5.84
C GLY A 68 14.03 -4.88 5.82
N LYS A 69 13.43 -5.06 6.97
CA LYS A 69 12.11 -5.65 7.04
C LYS A 69 11.06 -4.62 6.64
N VAL A 70 10.11 -5.05 5.84
CA VAL A 70 9.03 -4.18 5.40
C VAL A 70 8.03 -4.01 6.53
N ARG A 71 7.63 -2.77 6.79
CA ARG A 71 6.66 -2.47 7.83
C ARG A 71 5.56 -1.61 7.25
N ASP A 72 4.33 -1.90 7.67
CA ASP A 72 3.15 -1.16 7.22
C ASP A 72 2.40 -0.64 8.41
N ILE A 73 1.74 0.49 8.23
CA ILE A 73 0.86 1.00 9.27
C ILE A 73 -0.33 1.65 8.59
N GLN A 74 -1.51 1.42 9.12
CA GLN A 74 -2.73 2.02 8.61
C GLN A 74 -3.23 3.02 9.65
N VAL A 75 -3.51 4.24 9.22
CA VAL A 75 -3.83 5.35 10.10
C VAL A 75 -5.00 6.13 9.53
N LYS A 76 -5.89 6.54 10.38
CA LYS A 76 -6.99 7.41 9.96
C LYS A 76 -6.47 8.80 9.66
N PRO A 77 -7.22 9.58 8.88
CA PRO A 77 -6.75 10.94 8.54
C PRO A 77 -6.44 11.80 9.76
N ASP A 78 -7.07 11.53 10.90
CA ASP A 78 -6.83 12.32 12.10
C ASP A 78 -5.63 11.84 12.91
N GLY A 79 -4.96 10.80 12.46
CA GLY A 79 -3.79 10.26 13.14
C GLY A 79 -4.07 9.07 14.03
N THR A 80 -5.31 8.58 14.07
CA THR A 80 -5.62 7.41 14.89
C THR A 80 -5.10 6.16 14.21
N VAL A 81 -4.27 5.40 14.90
CA VAL A 81 -3.67 4.18 14.34
C VAL A 81 -4.71 3.08 14.33
N VAL A 82 -4.89 2.47 13.17
CA VAL A 82 -5.85 1.38 13.00
C VAL A 82 -5.16 0.03 13.09
N GLU A 83 -4.02 -0.08 12.44
CA GLU A 83 -3.34 -1.36 12.35
C GLU A 83 -1.87 -1.16 12.11
N VAL A 84 -1.05 -1.99 12.73
CA VAL A 84 0.39 -1.96 12.53
C VAL A 84 0.81 -3.36 12.15
N ASP A 85 1.65 -3.45 11.09
CA ASP A 85 2.04 -4.78 10.64
C ASP A 85 3.54 -4.93 10.62
#